data_f72ed9d02689f37b92ce07cc26c353cb
#
_entry.id   f72ed9d02689f37b92ce07cc26c353cb
#
_cell.length_a   1.000
_cell.length_b   1.000
_cell.length_c   1.000
_cell.angle_alpha   90.00
_cell.angle_beta   90.00
_cell.angle_gamma   90.00
#
_symmetry.space_group_name_H-M   'P 1'
#
loop_
_entity.id
_entity.type
_entity.pdbx_description
1 polymer ?
#
loop_
_entity_poly.entity_id
_entity_poly.type
_entity_poly.pdbx_seq_one_letter_code
_entity_poly.pdbx_strand_id
1 'polypeptide(L)'
;EKFVDIIRELLGNGYVFERALFNSERFTYEDINGRYSYYKETSFNGILGDKYTRIELFIHPEVERIDSLTFKVKGKSKVGKNICDFTGEIQIEHIYNIWERANDPDSPNYYVMVCNYLFTEDKAQYGTGFFKGTYGAYCYIDKANKKICLDIDAGGGELNNRNYVGIWQSYKTKAVKRCIWGDIIQ
;
A
#
# COMPACT_ATOMS: atom_id res chain seq x y z
N GLU A 1 16.87 0.84 -14.75
CA GLU A 1 16.98 2.24 -15.30
C GLU A 1 15.78 2.66 -16.15
N LYS A 2 15.21 1.79 -16.99
CA LYS A 2 14.08 2.17 -17.90
C LYS A 2 12.74 2.49 -17.22
N PHE A 3 12.47 2.01 -16.03
CA PHE A 3 11.11 2.07 -15.44
C PHE A 3 10.88 3.26 -14.52
N VAL A 4 11.90 3.74 -13.83
CA VAL A 4 11.84 5.01 -13.09
C VAL A 4 11.63 6.18 -14.06
N ASP A 5 12.13 6.03 -15.30
CA ASP A 5 11.98 7.04 -16.35
C ASP A 5 10.53 7.17 -16.83
N ILE A 6 9.77 6.06 -16.93
CA ILE A 6 8.34 6.10 -17.29
C ILE A 6 7.55 6.90 -16.27
N ILE A 7 7.78 6.70 -14.96
CA ILE A 7 7.05 7.46 -13.94
C ILE A 7 7.42 8.93 -13.98
N ARG A 8 8.71 9.25 -14.11
CA ARG A 8 9.15 10.64 -14.22
C ARG A 8 8.53 11.32 -15.44
N GLU A 9 8.44 10.60 -16.56
CA GLU A 9 7.75 11.08 -17.76
C GLU A 9 6.26 11.30 -17.51
N LEU A 10 5.55 10.34 -16.89
CA LEU A 10 4.14 10.49 -16.55
C LEU A 10 3.92 11.67 -15.61
N LEU A 11 4.71 11.79 -14.54
CA LEU A 11 4.62 12.91 -13.60
C LEU A 11 4.95 14.24 -14.26
N GLY A 12 5.94 14.27 -15.18
CA GLY A 12 6.26 15.43 -16.02
C GLY A 12 5.12 15.84 -16.95
N ASN A 13 4.28 14.88 -17.35
CA ASN A 13 3.08 15.10 -18.17
C ASN A 13 1.81 15.37 -17.33
N GLY A 14 1.96 15.59 -16.02
CA GLY A 14 0.88 15.99 -15.12
C GLY A 14 0.06 14.84 -14.55
N TYR A 15 0.54 13.59 -14.65
CA TYR A 15 -0.10 12.47 -13.95
C TYR A 15 0.14 12.57 -12.44
N VAL A 16 -0.84 12.09 -11.67
CA VAL A 16 -0.80 12.05 -10.21
C VAL A 16 -1.13 10.66 -9.71
N PHE A 17 -0.52 10.27 -8.59
CA PHE A 17 -0.86 9.01 -7.93
C PHE A 17 -2.20 9.13 -7.19
N GLU A 18 -3.01 8.09 -7.29
CA GLU A 18 -4.21 7.94 -6.48
C GLU A 18 -3.83 7.66 -5.02
N ARG A 19 -4.50 8.34 -4.07
CA ARG A 19 -4.21 8.20 -2.64
C ARG A 19 -4.45 6.79 -2.11
N ALA A 20 -5.39 6.06 -2.69
CA ALA A 20 -5.69 4.68 -2.34
C ALA A 20 -4.49 3.73 -2.50
N LEU A 21 -3.49 4.08 -3.29
CA LEU A 21 -2.23 3.34 -3.37
C LEU A 21 -1.45 3.35 -2.05
N PHE A 22 -1.61 4.35 -1.18
CA PHE A 22 -0.75 4.58 -0.03
C PHE A 22 -1.48 4.60 1.31
N ASN A 23 -2.79 4.49 1.35
CA ASN A 23 -3.60 4.44 2.58
C ASN A 23 -4.36 3.11 2.70
N SER A 24 -5.02 2.87 3.83
CA SER A 24 -5.78 1.64 4.06
C SER A 24 -7.24 1.71 3.61
N GLU A 25 -7.68 2.81 3.00
CA GLU A 25 -9.04 2.89 2.48
C GLU A 25 -9.22 1.97 1.29
N ARG A 26 -10.31 1.25 1.28
CA ARG A 26 -10.80 0.50 0.13
C ARG A 26 -11.98 1.23 -0.48
N PHE A 27 -11.92 1.39 -1.80
CA PHE A 27 -13.08 1.77 -2.58
C PHE A 27 -13.86 0.52 -2.96
N THR A 28 -15.16 0.66 -3.00
CA THR A 28 -16.09 -0.43 -3.21
C THR A 28 -16.35 -0.64 -4.68
N TYR A 29 -16.61 -1.90 -4.98
CA TYR A 29 -17.07 -2.38 -6.28
C TYR A 29 -18.54 -2.03 -6.46
N GLU A 30 -18.92 -1.54 -7.64
CA GLU A 30 -20.29 -1.42 -8.10
C GLU A 30 -20.71 -2.77 -8.67
N ASP A 31 -21.74 -3.41 -8.10
CA ASP A 31 -22.26 -4.65 -8.66
C ASP A 31 -22.93 -4.38 -10.02
N ILE A 32 -23.18 -5.45 -10.81
CA ILE A 32 -23.81 -5.37 -12.13
C ILE A 32 -25.23 -4.77 -12.13
N ASN A 33 -25.78 -4.49 -10.95
CA ASN A 33 -27.11 -3.87 -10.76
C ASN A 33 -27.00 -2.42 -10.27
N GLY A 34 -25.80 -1.84 -10.27
CA GLY A 34 -25.56 -0.47 -9.80
C GLY A 34 -25.68 -0.30 -8.29
N ARG A 35 -25.58 -1.39 -7.53
CA ARG A 35 -25.58 -1.35 -6.07
C ARG A 35 -24.17 -1.25 -5.56
N TYR A 36 -23.86 -0.14 -4.91
CA TYR A 36 -22.61 0.03 -4.20
C TYR A 36 -22.63 -0.78 -2.91
N SER A 37 -21.83 -1.81 -2.84
CA SER A 37 -21.57 -2.54 -1.61
C SER A 37 -20.41 -1.86 -0.91
N TYR A 38 -20.68 -1.00 0.07
CA TYR A 38 -19.67 -0.32 0.85
C TYR A 38 -19.05 -1.27 1.88
N TYR A 39 -17.96 -1.94 1.53
CA TYR A 39 -17.06 -2.47 2.54
C TYR A 39 -16.05 -1.39 2.89
N LYS A 40 -16.33 -0.64 3.91
CA LYS A 40 -15.35 0.27 4.48
C LYS A 40 -14.41 -0.53 5.38
N GLU A 41 -13.57 -1.35 4.78
CA GLU A 41 -12.40 -1.85 5.50
C GLU A 41 -11.41 -0.69 5.61
N THR A 42 -11.15 -0.28 6.83
CA THR A 42 -10.30 0.86 7.14
C THR A 42 -8.93 0.45 7.61
N SER A 43 -8.62 -0.85 7.61
CA SER A 43 -7.33 -1.38 8.08
C SER A 43 -6.86 -2.56 7.23
N PHE A 44 -5.55 -2.65 7.08
CA PHE A 44 -4.89 -3.85 6.61
C PHE A 44 -4.82 -4.89 7.73
N ASN A 45 -4.93 -6.16 7.38
CA ASN A 45 -4.75 -7.27 8.30
C ASN A 45 -3.44 -7.99 8.03
N GLY A 46 -2.87 -8.63 9.05
CA GLY A 46 -1.65 -9.37 8.89
C GLY A 46 -1.22 -10.17 10.12
N ILE A 47 -0.02 -10.70 10.00
CA ILE A 47 0.62 -11.52 11.03
C ILE A 47 2.00 -10.97 11.41
N LEU A 48 2.34 -11.12 12.68
CA LEU A 48 3.57 -10.66 13.29
C LEU A 48 4.27 -11.82 14.03
N GLY A 49 5.50 -12.12 13.62
CA GLY A 49 6.39 -13.10 14.25
C GLY A 49 5.98 -14.56 14.07
N ASP A 50 6.80 -15.45 14.59
CA ASP A 50 6.69 -16.90 14.41
C ASP A 50 5.48 -17.54 15.11
N LYS A 51 4.83 -16.78 16.00
CA LYS A 51 3.58 -17.20 16.67
C LYS A 51 2.33 -16.77 15.91
N TYR A 52 2.48 -16.21 14.71
CA TYR A 52 1.39 -15.74 13.86
C TYR A 52 0.43 -14.78 14.58
N THR A 53 0.99 -13.88 15.41
CA THR A 53 0.18 -12.92 16.15
C THR A 53 -0.51 -11.98 15.17
N ARG A 54 -1.84 -11.87 15.29
CA ARG A 54 -2.62 -10.97 14.43
C ARG A 54 -2.19 -9.51 14.65
N ILE A 55 -2.01 -8.80 13.54
CA ILE A 55 -1.74 -7.36 13.50
C ILE A 55 -2.76 -6.69 12.59
N GLU A 56 -3.18 -5.50 12.96
CA GLU A 56 -3.99 -4.61 12.12
C GLU A 56 -3.23 -3.29 11.97
N LEU A 57 -3.16 -2.77 10.74
CA LEU A 57 -2.56 -1.46 10.45
C LEU A 57 -3.58 -0.58 9.72
N PHE A 58 -3.81 0.59 10.30
CA PHE A 58 -4.60 1.64 9.70
C PHE A 58 -3.66 2.74 9.20
N ILE A 59 -3.70 3.04 7.89
CA ILE A 59 -2.99 4.18 7.30
C ILE A 59 -4.03 5.23 6.93
N HIS A 60 -3.86 6.43 7.48
CA HIS A 60 -4.79 7.54 7.33
C HIS A 60 -4.97 7.93 5.84
N PRO A 61 -6.19 8.35 5.42
CA PRO A 61 -6.45 8.81 4.06
C PRO A 61 -5.61 10.00 3.60
N GLU A 62 -5.20 10.84 4.54
CA GLU A 62 -4.32 11.98 4.26
C GLU A 62 -2.89 11.49 4.06
N VAL A 63 -2.48 11.46 2.81
CA VAL A 63 -1.14 11.11 2.37
C VAL A 63 -0.50 12.38 1.80
N GLU A 64 0.69 12.72 2.31
CA GLU A 64 1.46 13.88 1.87
C GLU A 64 2.56 13.43 0.90
N ARG A 65 2.58 13.99 -0.30
CA ARG A 65 3.68 13.75 -1.25
C ARG A 65 4.84 14.69 -0.90
N ILE A 66 5.99 14.10 -0.54
CA ILE A 66 7.21 14.85 -0.17
C ILE A 66 8.00 15.24 -1.43
N ASP A 67 8.18 14.29 -2.32
CA ASP A 67 8.85 14.47 -3.61
C ASP A 67 8.17 13.64 -4.70
N SER A 68 8.81 13.46 -5.85
CA SER A 68 8.22 12.74 -6.99
C SER A 68 7.87 11.28 -6.67
N LEU A 69 8.58 10.63 -5.76
CA LEU A 69 8.50 9.18 -5.50
C LEU A 69 8.28 8.84 -4.02
N THR A 70 8.24 9.83 -3.11
CA THR A 70 8.17 9.62 -1.67
C THR A 70 6.88 10.21 -1.10
N PHE A 71 6.18 9.41 -0.30
CA PHE A 71 4.92 9.74 0.33
C PHE A 71 5.02 9.56 1.84
N LYS A 72 4.65 10.62 2.58
CA LYS A 72 4.54 10.58 4.02
C LYS A 72 3.16 10.13 4.45
N VAL A 73 3.12 9.22 5.39
CA VAL A 73 1.90 8.62 5.92
C VAL A 73 1.89 8.70 7.44
N LYS A 74 0.69 8.65 8.02
CA LYS A 74 0.45 8.50 9.45
C LYS A 74 -0.61 7.44 9.67
N GLY A 75 -0.58 6.78 10.82
CA GLY A 75 -1.54 5.71 11.06
C GLY A 75 -1.48 5.13 12.46
N LYS A 76 -2.09 3.98 12.61
CA LYS A 76 -2.11 3.19 13.85
C LYS A 76 -1.81 1.73 13.55
N SER A 77 -1.02 1.12 14.41
CA SER A 77 -0.84 -0.33 14.48
C SER A 77 -1.60 -0.88 15.67
N LYS A 78 -2.11 -2.10 15.57
CA LYS A 78 -2.82 -2.78 16.65
C LYS A 78 -2.39 -4.23 16.75
N VAL A 79 -1.90 -4.61 17.92
CA VAL A 79 -1.56 -5.99 18.27
C VAL A 79 -2.30 -6.37 19.56
N GLY A 80 -3.30 -7.23 19.45
CA GLY A 80 -4.18 -7.53 20.57
C GLY A 80 -4.93 -6.29 21.05
N LYS A 81 -4.69 -5.88 22.30
CA LYS A 81 -5.27 -4.65 22.90
C LYS A 81 -4.36 -3.42 22.79
N ASN A 82 -3.10 -3.62 22.37
CA ASN A 82 -2.14 -2.52 22.25
C ASN A 82 -2.32 -1.80 20.91
N ILE A 83 -2.54 -0.50 20.99
CA ILE A 83 -2.68 0.38 19.81
C ILE A 83 -1.61 1.45 19.91
N CYS A 84 -0.81 1.58 18.84
CA CYS A 84 0.27 2.55 18.76
C CYS A 84 0.08 3.46 17.55
N ASP A 85 0.33 4.75 17.71
CA ASP A 85 0.39 5.70 16.61
C ASP A 85 1.74 5.57 15.89
N PHE A 86 1.73 5.73 14.59
CA PHE A 86 2.97 5.80 13.80
C PHE A 86 2.92 6.92 12.76
N THR A 87 4.11 7.34 12.38
CA THR A 87 4.37 8.13 11.16
C THR A 87 5.38 7.37 10.32
N GLY A 88 5.39 7.62 9.02
CA GLY A 88 6.34 6.94 8.17
C GLY A 88 6.35 7.43 6.74
N GLU A 89 7.15 6.76 5.94
CA GLU A 89 7.34 7.06 4.53
C GLU A 89 7.20 5.80 3.70
N ILE A 90 6.66 5.98 2.49
CA ILE A 90 6.61 4.99 1.42
C ILE A 90 7.33 5.61 0.23
N GLN A 91 8.40 4.94 -0.22
CA GLN A 91 9.22 5.39 -1.34
C GLN A 91 9.09 4.41 -2.50
N ILE A 92 8.69 4.89 -3.66
CA ILE A 92 8.59 4.08 -4.88
C ILE A 92 10.01 3.81 -5.39
N GLU A 93 10.35 2.53 -5.54
CA GLU A 93 11.63 2.06 -6.05
C GLU A 93 11.54 1.63 -7.51
N HIS A 94 10.50 0.85 -7.83
CA HIS A 94 10.30 0.29 -9.16
C HIS A 94 8.83 0.25 -9.53
N ILE A 95 8.55 0.36 -10.84
CA ILE A 95 7.25 -0.03 -11.41
C ILE A 95 7.55 -0.98 -12.58
N TYR A 96 6.96 -2.16 -12.53
CA TYR A 96 7.10 -3.18 -13.55
C TYR A 96 5.82 -3.28 -14.37
N ASN A 97 5.96 -3.25 -15.70
CA ASN A 97 4.86 -3.63 -16.58
C ASN A 97 4.67 -5.14 -16.49
N ILE A 98 3.45 -5.58 -16.11
CA ILE A 98 3.16 -7.00 -15.93
C ILE A 98 2.33 -7.60 -17.06
N TRP A 99 1.69 -6.77 -17.86
CA TRP A 99 0.87 -7.25 -18.94
C TRP A 99 0.71 -6.21 -20.06
N GLU A 100 1.39 -6.46 -21.18
CA GLU A 100 1.02 -5.85 -22.44
C GLU A 100 -0.09 -6.74 -23.04
N ARG A 101 -1.35 -6.33 -22.98
CA ARG A 101 -2.37 -6.87 -23.85
C ARG A 101 -2.07 -6.37 -25.27
N ALA A 102 -1.27 -7.15 -25.99
CA ALA A 102 -0.73 -6.80 -27.29
C ALA A 102 -1.80 -6.53 -28.38
N ASN A 103 -3.09 -6.74 -28.09
CA ASN A 103 -4.18 -6.70 -29.08
C ASN A 103 -5.36 -5.79 -28.73
N ASP A 104 -5.30 -5.02 -27.65
CA ASP A 104 -6.36 -4.09 -27.28
C ASP A 104 -5.77 -2.72 -26.92
N PRO A 105 -5.73 -1.78 -27.86
CA PRO A 105 -5.17 -0.44 -27.65
C PRO A 105 -5.95 0.38 -26.60
N ASP A 106 -7.18 0.00 -26.28
CA ASP A 106 -8.04 0.67 -25.30
C ASP A 106 -7.91 0.06 -23.89
N SER A 107 -7.22 -1.10 -23.78
CA SER A 107 -6.97 -1.73 -22.48
C SER A 107 -5.94 -0.94 -21.67
N PRO A 108 -6.18 -0.66 -20.40
CA PRO A 108 -5.19 -0.01 -19.55
C PRO A 108 -3.95 -0.91 -19.40
N ASN A 109 -2.77 -0.30 -19.42
CA ASN A 109 -1.54 -1.00 -19.07
C ASN A 109 -1.51 -1.24 -17.57
N TYR A 110 -1.25 -2.48 -17.18
CA TYR A 110 -1.17 -2.92 -15.79
C TYR A 110 0.28 -3.00 -15.32
N TYR A 111 0.51 -2.57 -14.09
CA TYR A 111 1.83 -2.48 -13.50
C TYR A 111 1.82 -3.05 -12.08
N VAL A 112 2.98 -3.50 -11.61
CA VAL A 112 3.28 -3.68 -10.19
C VAL A 112 4.19 -2.57 -9.73
N MET A 113 3.73 -1.80 -8.78
CA MET A 113 4.54 -0.81 -8.07
C MET A 113 5.21 -1.47 -6.88
N VAL A 114 6.51 -1.33 -6.75
CA VAL A 114 7.31 -1.83 -5.62
C VAL A 114 7.93 -0.65 -4.90
N CYS A 115 7.70 -0.58 -3.59
CA CYS A 115 8.14 0.51 -2.73
C CYS A 115 8.92 -0.04 -1.53
N ASN A 116 9.82 0.76 -0.98
CA ASN A 116 10.29 0.60 0.38
C ASN A 116 9.38 1.37 1.33
N TYR A 117 9.21 0.86 2.54
CA TYR A 117 8.48 1.57 3.59
C TYR A 117 9.23 1.54 4.93
N LEU A 118 9.05 2.62 5.70
CA LEU A 118 9.51 2.73 7.08
C LEU A 118 8.42 3.43 7.89
N PHE A 119 7.83 2.72 8.87
CA PHE A 119 6.84 3.27 9.79
C PHE A 119 7.39 3.23 11.20
N THR A 120 7.41 4.37 11.84
CA THR A 120 8.01 4.60 13.16
C THR A 120 6.91 4.86 14.17
N GLU A 121 6.71 3.93 15.10
CA GLU A 121 5.73 4.08 16.18
C GLU A 121 6.19 5.12 17.20
N ASP A 122 5.23 5.77 17.87
CA ASP A 122 5.52 6.76 18.90
C ASP A 122 6.25 6.14 20.09
N LYS A 123 7.48 6.57 20.33
CA LYS A 123 8.34 6.07 21.40
C LYS A 123 7.81 6.31 22.80
N ALA A 124 6.89 7.25 22.98
CA ALA A 124 6.23 7.53 24.26
C ALA A 124 5.18 6.47 24.63
N GLN A 125 4.72 5.67 23.68
CA GLN A 125 3.73 4.63 23.88
C GLN A 125 4.39 3.30 24.27
N TYR A 126 3.61 2.41 24.91
CA TYR A 126 4.10 1.11 25.37
C TYR A 126 4.21 0.12 24.21
N GLY A 127 5.29 -0.70 24.23
CA GLY A 127 5.46 -1.82 23.31
C GLY A 127 5.73 -1.41 21.87
N THR A 128 6.33 -0.25 21.66
CA THR A 128 6.57 0.34 20.36
C THR A 128 7.89 -0.07 19.72
N GLY A 129 7.93 0.09 18.41
CA GLY A 129 9.06 -0.19 17.55
C GLY A 129 8.94 0.52 16.21
N PHE A 130 9.50 -0.07 15.19
CA PHE A 130 9.32 0.40 13.82
C PHE A 130 9.11 -0.78 12.88
N PHE A 131 8.33 -0.54 11.83
CA PHE A 131 8.14 -1.46 10.71
C PHE A 131 8.99 -0.99 9.54
N LYS A 132 9.66 -1.91 8.86
CA LYS A 132 10.35 -1.62 7.61
C LYS A 132 10.32 -2.82 6.67
N GLY A 133 10.30 -2.55 5.39
CA GLY A 133 10.30 -3.61 4.39
C GLY A 133 9.90 -3.12 3.02
N THR A 134 9.28 -4.02 2.26
CA THR A 134 8.83 -3.77 0.89
C THR A 134 7.31 -3.78 0.84
N TYR A 135 6.76 -2.85 0.10
CA TYR A 135 5.35 -2.72 -0.24
C TYR A 135 5.17 -2.95 -1.73
N GLY A 136 4.22 -3.78 -2.11
CA GLY A 136 3.83 -4.01 -3.48
C GLY A 136 2.35 -3.68 -3.71
N ALA A 137 2.04 -3.04 -4.85
CA ALA A 137 0.68 -2.76 -5.27
C ALA A 137 0.50 -2.96 -6.77
N TYR A 138 -0.65 -3.54 -7.16
CA TYR A 138 -1.08 -3.54 -8.54
C TYR A 138 -1.69 -2.18 -8.88
N CYS A 139 -1.28 -1.61 -10.01
CA CYS A 139 -1.79 -0.32 -10.46
C CYS A 139 -1.96 -0.28 -11.98
N TYR A 140 -2.77 0.68 -12.45
CA TYR A 140 -2.97 0.96 -13.85
C TYR A 140 -2.90 2.46 -14.12
N ILE A 141 -2.68 2.82 -15.40
CA ILE A 141 -2.61 4.21 -15.83
C ILE A 141 -3.96 4.61 -16.44
N ASP A 142 -4.67 5.49 -15.76
CA ASP A 142 -5.86 6.17 -16.29
C ASP A 142 -5.43 7.38 -17.13
N LYS A 143 -5.39 7.20 -18.44
CA LYS A 143 -4.99 8.24 -19.38
C LYS A 143 -5.99 9.39 -19.46
N ALA A 144 -7.28 9.10 -19.29
CA ALA A 144 -8.34 10.10 -19.40
C ALA A 144 -8.28 11.12 -18.25
N ASN A 145 -8.02 10.62 -17.03
CA ASN A 145 -7.95 11.46 -15.83
C ASN A 145 -6.52 11.79 -15.40
N LYS A 146 -5.52 11.33 -16.14
CA LYS A 146 -4.09 11.48 -15.81
C LYS A 146 -3.75 11.01 -14.41
N LYS A 147 -4.17 9.78 -14.07
CA LYS A 147 -3.94 9.17 -12.78
C LYS A 147 -3.21 7.84 -12.89
N ILE A 148 -2.40 7.54 -11.87
CA ILE A 148 -1.88 6.21 -11.60
C ILE A 148 -2.74 5.65 -10.47
N CYS A 149 -3.59 4.69 -10.79
CA CYS A 149 -4.67 4.20 -9.94
C CYS A 149 -4.35 2.83 -9.34
N LEU A 150 -4.89 2.57 -8.15
CA LEU A 150 -4.89 1.23 -7.58
C LEU A 150 -5.78 0.32 -8.45
N ASP A 151 -5.23 -0.82 -8.88
CA ASP A 151 -5.99 -1.84 -9.56
C ASP A 151 -6.61 -2.80 -8.53
N ILE A 152 -7.92 -2.68 -8.34
CA ILE A 152 -8.67 -3.51 -7.39
C ILE A 152 -9.08 -4.86 -7.98
N ASP A 153 -8.95 -5.05 -9.30
CA ASP A 153 -9.38 -6.25 -10.00
C ASP A 153 -8.23 -7.19 -10.41
N ALA A 154 -6.97 -6.81 -10.14
CA ALA A 154 -5.76 -7.49 -10.63
C ALA A 154 -5.58 -8.94 -10.15
N GLY A 155 -6.41 -9.45 -9.30
CA GLY A 155 -6.27 -10.80 -8.73
C GLY A 155 -7.41 -11.76 -9.06
N GLY A 156 -8.24 -11.50 -10.05
CA GLY A 156 -9.36 -12.39 -10.38
C GLY A 156 -10.46 -12.40 -9.32
N GLY A 157 -10.68 -11.27 -8.65
CA GLY A 157 -11.74 -11.11 -7.64
C GLY A 157 -11.31 -11.47 -6.21
N GLU A 158 -10.09 -11.93 -6.00
CA GLU A 158 -9.49 -12.11 -4.69
C GLU A 158 -8.50 -10.96 -4.41
N LEU A 159 -8.89 -10.11 -3.63
CA LEU A 159 -8.52 -8.80 -3.13
C LEU A 159 -7.12 -8.68 -2.48
N ASN A 160 -6.06 -9.18 -3.11
CA ASN A 160 -4.68 -9.11 -2.60
C ASN A 160 -3.83 -8.08 -3.37
N ASN A 161 -4.36 -6.88 -3.55
CA ASN A 161 -3.73 -5.92 -4.46
C ASN A 161 -2.62 -5.11 -3.80
N ARG A 162 -2.61 -5.01 -2.47
CA ARG A 162 -1.60 -4.29 -1.69
C ARG A 162 -1.03 -5.18 -0.61
N ASN A 163 0.27 -5.40 -0.65
CA ASN A 163 0.97 -6.30 0.27
C ASN A 163 2.23 -5.65 0.82
N TYR A 164 2.41 -5.79 2.13
CA TYR A 164 3.58 -5.34 2.86
C TYR A 164 4.30 -6.54 3.46
N VAL A 165 5.58 -6.64 3.22
CA VAL A 165 6.44 -7.70 3.77
C VAL A 165 7.66 -7.06 4.41
N GLY A 166 8.01 -7.47 5.62
CA GLY A 166 9.16 -6.90 6.28
C GLY A 166 9.38 -7.39 7.69
N ILE A 167 9.84 -6.48 8.52
CA ILE A 167 10.09 -6.73 9.94
C ILE A 167 9.50 -5.61 10.79
N TRP A 168 9.16 -5.96 12.02
CA TRP A 168 8.99 -5.04 13.13
C TRP A 168 10.14 -5.22 14.12
N GLN A 169 10.72 -4.12 14.61
CA GLN A 169 11.77 -4.16 15.62
C GLN A 169 11.40 -3.29 16.81
N SER A 170 11.43 -3.89 18.02
CA SER A 170 11.16 -3.19 19.28
C SER A 170 12.24 -2.16 19.61
N TYR A 171 11.83 -0.95 20.01
CA TYR A 171 12.77 0.03 20.52
C TYR A 171 13.45 -0.41 21.83
N LYS A 172 12.69 -1.02 22.72
CA LYS A 172 13.15 -1.40 24.06
C LYS A 172 14.03 -2.65 24.05
N THR A 173 13.55 -3.72 23.47
CA THR A 173 14.19 -5.04 23.55
C THR A 173 15.10 -5.35 22.37
N LYS A 174 15.05 -4.56 21.31
CA LYS A 174 15.71 -4.80 20.02
C LYS A 174 15.26 -6.10 19.33
N ALA A 175 14.29 -6.80 19.89
CA ALA A 175 13.73 -8.01 19.28
C ALA A 175 13.15 -7.69 17.89
N VAL A 176 13.48 -8.55 16.93
CA VAL A 176 13.02 -8.45 15.54
C VAL A 176 11.99 -9.53 15.28
N LYS A 177 10.89 -9.18 14.65
CA LYS A 177 9.83 -10.11 14.23
C LYS A 177 9.54 -9.89 12.75
N ARG A 178 9.43 -10.95 11.99
CA ARG A 178 8.92 -10.86 10.61
C ARG A 178 7.46 -10.44 10.63
N CYS A 179 7.03 -9.69 9.64
CA CYS A 179 5.64 -9.32 9.48
C CYS A 179 5.24 -9.33 8.01
N ILE A 180 3.99 -9.70 7.79
CA ILE A 180 3.31 -9.58 6.50
C ILE A 180 1.90 -9.06 6.76
N TRP A 181 1.46 -8.11 5.99
CA TRP A 181 0.13 -7.53 6.10
C TRP A 181 -0.30 -6.89 4.78
N GLY A 182 -1.60 -6.75 4.59
CA GLY A 182 -2.13 -6.24 3.33
C GLY A 182 -3.66 -6.21 3.31
N ASP A 183 -4.22 -6.14 2.12
CA ASP A 183 -5.67 -6.02 1.90
C ASP A 183 -6.44 -7.24 2.42
N ILE A 184 -5.94 -8.45 2.18
CA ILE A 184 -6.47 -9.68 2.77
C ILE A 184 -5.30 -10.60 3.10
N ILE A 185 -5.12 -10.88 4.39
CA ILE A 185 -4.36 -12.03 4.87
C ILE A 185 -5.35 -12.78 5.77
N GLN A 186 -5.92 -13.86 5.24
CA GLN A 186 -6.76 -14.79 5.99
C GLN A 186 -5.89 -15.76 6.78
#